data_8f5836134f2365f65498a1fff8716143
#
_entry.id   8f5836134f2365f65498a1fff8716143
#
_cell.length_a   1.000
_cell.length_b   1.000
_cell.length_c   1.000
_cell.angle_alpha   90.00
_cell.angle_beta   90.00
_cell.angle_gamma   90.00
#
_symmetry.space_group_name_H-M   'P 1'
#
loop_
_entity.id
_entity.type
_entity.pdbx_description
1 polymer ?
#
loop_
_entity_poly.entity_id
_entity_poly.type
_entity_poly.pdbx_seq_one_letter_code
_entity_poly.pdbx_strand_id
1 'polypeptide(L)'
;MNDNLVGGCLCGTIRYRIEGDPLFVSQCCCKDCQKATGTGHTTIIGIHKDQLALEGDPATFSNTGDTGGKVTRHFCGTCGGRLYTSGDAPGDHIMVQAGSLDDPGQVSPENCIYVKDRVAWDMLDESLPHFPGLPPRPGILD
;
A
#
# COMPACT_ATOMS: atom_id res chain seq x y z
N MET A 1 21.39 -4.08 10.15
CA MET A 1 20.44 -4.98 10.81
C MET A 1 19.04 -4.41 10.75
N ASN A 2 18.14 -5.12 10.19
CA ASN A 2 16.81 -4.60 10.02
C ASN A 2 15.86 -5.25 11.00
N ASP A 3 15.18 -4.42 11.76
CA ASP A 3 14.09 -4.91 12.56
C ASP A 3 12.93 -5.26 11.64
N ASN A 4 12.22 -6.32 11.93
CA ASN A 4 11.02 -6.63 11.19
C ASN A 4 9.99 -5.53 11.40
N LEU A 5 9.27 -5.21 10.33
CA LEU A 5 8.17 -4.27 10.43
C LEU A 5 6.94 -5.04 10.90
N VAL A 6 6.28 -4.53 11.93
CA VAL A 6 5.08 -5.16 12.48
C VAL A 6 3.94 -4.17 12.50
N GLY A 7 2.73 -4.68 12.37
CA GLY A 7 1.55 -3.84 12.39
C GLY A 7 0.28 -4.65 12.47
N GLY A 8 -0.84 -3.99 12.18
CA GLY A 8 -2.14 -4.61 12.24
C GLY A 8 -3.26 -3.61 12.10
N CYS A 9 -4.48 -4.09 12.31
CA CYS A 9 -5.66 -3.25 12.23
C CYS A 9 -5.87 -2.45 13.52
N LEU A 10 -6.78 -1.51 13.47
CA LEU A 10 -7.04 -0.61 14.60
C LEU A 10 -7.48 -1.36 15.86
N CYS A 11 -8.33 -2.38 15.74
CA CYS A 11 -8.81 -3.12 16.91
C CYS A 11 -7.83 -4.21 17.38
N GLY A 12 -6.78 -4.49 16.59
CA GLY A 12 -5.78 -5.47 16.97
C GLY A 12 -6.12 -6.91 16.68
N THR A 13 -7.30 -7.20 16.13
CA THR A 13 -7.70 -8.57 15.80
C THR A 13 -6.79 -9.18 14.73
N ILE A 14 -6.33 -8.36 13.79
CA ILE A 14 -5.44 -8.81 12.73
C ILE A 14 -4.08 -8.20 12.96
N ARG A 15 -3.06 -9.05 12.95
CA ARG A 15 -1.67 -8.63 13.13
C ARG A 15 -0.83 -9.19 11.99
N TYR A 16 0.27 -8.52 11.68
CA TYR A 16 1.19 -9.03 10.67
C TYR A 16 2.63 -8.63 10.98
N ARG A 17 3.53 -9.35 10.34
CA ARG A 17 4.96 -9.02 10.33
C ARG A 17 5.45 -9.07 8.90
N ILE A 18 6.25 -8.09 8.52
CA ILE A 18 6.94 -8.08 7.23
C ILE A 18 8.38 -8.50 7.49
N GLU A 19 8.81 -9.57 6.83
CA GLU A 19 10.15 -10.11 6.98
C GLU A 19 11.06 -9.57 5.88
N GLY A 20 12.22 -9.04 6.26
CA GLY A 20 13.15 -8.48 5.30
C GLY A 20 12.80 -7.06 4.86
N ASP A 21 13.52 -6.59 3.87
CA ASP A 21 13.41 -5.21 3.41
C ASP A 21 12.26 -5.01 2.42
N PRO A 22 11.57 -3.86 2.49
CA PRO A 22 10.61 -3.50 1.45
C PRO A 22 11.28 -3.36 0.09
N LEU A 23 10.49 -3.61 -0.96
CA LEU A 23 10.93 -3.35 -2.33
C LEU A 23 10.86 -1.87 -2.68
N PHE A 24 9.83 -1.20 -2.19
CA PHE A 24 9.64 0.23 -2.40
C PHE A 24 8.61 0.77 -1.40
N VAL A 25 8.59 2.09 -1.27
CA VAL A 25 7.55 2.80 -0.50
C VAL A 25 7.09 3.96 -1.36
N SER A 26 5.79 4.02 -1.65
CA SER A 26 5.23 5.01 -2.57
C SER A 26 3.97 5.63 -2.00
N GLN A 27 3.68 6.87 -2.41
CA GLN A 27 2.40 7.49 -2.16
C GLN A 27 1.60 7.47 -3.45
N CYS A 28 0.39 6.91 -3.41
CA CYS A 28 -0.44 6.73 -4.58
C CYS A 28 -1.67 7.61 -4.50
N CYS A 29 -1.83 8.49 -5.50
CA CYS A 29 -2.91 9.48 -5.56
C CYS A 29 -4.09 9.05 -6.43
N CYS A 30 -4.14 7.81 -6.90
CA CYS A 30 -5.20 7.37 -7.81
C CYS A 30 -6.58 7.50 -7.16
N LYS A 31 -7.60 7.58 -7.99
CA LYS A 31 -8.98 7.74 -7.50
C LYS A 31 -9.41 6.62 -6.58
N ASP A 32 -9.02 5.38 -6.90
CA ASP A 32 -9.37 4.24 -6.07
C ASP A 32 -8.73 4.35 -4.69
N CYS A 33 -7.47 4.79 -4.63
CA CYS A 33 -6.78 5.00 -3.35
C CYS A 33 -7.43 6.12 -2.56
N GLN A 34 -7.84 7.19 -3.22
CA GLN A 34 -8.56 8.28 -2.56
C GLN A 34 -9.85 7.77 -1.93
N LYS A 35 -10.66 7.03 -2.69
CA LYS A 35 -11.93 6.51 -2.17
C LYS A 35 -11.72 5.48 -1.09
N ALA A 36 -10.72 4.63 -1.24
CA ALA A 36 -10.48 3.55 -0.30
C ALA A 36 -9.96 4.06 1.05
N THR A 37 -9.23 5.18 1.06
CA THR A 37 -8.68 5.75 2.29
C THR A 37 -9.48 6.92 2.84
N GLY A 38 -10.26 7.58 1.98
CA GLY A 38 -11.01 8.77 2.38
C GLY A 38 -10.15 10.03 2.43
N THR A 39 -8.99 10.03 1.79
CA THR A 39 -8.12 11.20 1.74
C THR A 39 -7.44 11.29 0.37
N GLY A 40 -6.43 12.14 0.23
CA GLY A 40 -5.84 12.47 -1.07
C GLY A 40 -4.91 11.42 -1.64
N HIS A 41 -4.31 10.59 -0.78
CA HIS A 41 -3.42 9.52 -1.22
C HIS A 41 -3.30 8.45 -0.15
N THR A 42 -2.78 7.31 -0.55
CA THR A 42 -2.35 6.28 0.40
C THR A 42 -0.83 6.17 0.35
N THR A 43 -0.21 5.73 1.45
CA THR A 43 1.21 5.40 1.48
C THR A 43 1.33 3.89 1.58
N ILE A 44 2.02 3.30 0.63
CA ILE A 44 2.09 1.84 0.48
C ILE A 44 3.54 1.37 0.53
N ILE A 45 3.71 0.19 1.11
CA ILE A 45 4.98 -0.51 1.19
C ILE A 45 4.88 -1.71 0.26
N GLY A 46 5.66 -1.71 -0.81
CA GLY A 46 5.69 -2.85 -1.73
C GLY A 46 6.57 -3.94 -1.19
N ILE A 47 6.05 -5.17 -1.13
CA ILE A 47 6.79 -6.33 -0.69
C ILE A 47 6.42 -7.53 -1.56
N HIS A 48 7.22 -8.58 -1.50
CA HIS A 48 6.84 -9.86 -2.05
C HIS A 48 5.85 -10.53 -1.08
N LYS A 49 4.85 -11.22 -1.62
CA LYS A 49 3.81 -11.82 -0.77
C LYS A 49 4.37 -12.75 0.29
N ASP A 50 5.50 -13.42 0.00
CA ASP A 50 6.11 -14.36 0.94
C ASP A 50 6.74 -13.68 2.14
N GLN A 51 6.91 -12.35 2.08
CA GLN A 51 7.45 -11.58 3.21
C GLN A 51 6.41 -11.29 4.28
N LEU A 52 5.12 -11.52 4.00
CA LEU A 52 4.06 -11.17 4.94
C LEU A 52 3.65 -12.38 5.76
N ALA A 53 3.81 -12.30 7.07
CA ALA A 53 3.30 -13.29 8.03
C ALA A 53 2.08 -12.68 8.70
N LEU A 54 0.90 -13.25 8.43
CA LEU A 54 -0.39 -12.69 8.81
C LEU A 54 -1.06 -13.55 9.87
N GLU A 55 -1.63 -12.90 10.90
CA GLU A 55 -2.47 -13.54 11.89
C GLU A 55 -3.87 -12.93 11.80
N GLY A 56 -4.87 -13.78 11.67
CA GLY A 56 -6.26 -13.36 11.52
C GLY A 56 -6.71 -13.42 10.07
N ASP A 57 -8.00 -13.21 9.86
CA ASP A 57 -8.62 -13.34 8.55
C ASP A 57 -9.20 -12.00 8.10
N PRO A 58 -8.53 -11.28 7.18
CA PRO A 58 -9.08 -10.04 6.67
C PRO A 58 -10.32 -10.27 5.82
N ALA A 59 -11.22 -9.30 5.84
CA ALA A 59 -12.25 -9.18 4.82
C ALA A 59 -11.63 -8.63 3.54
N THR A 60 -12.30 -8.83 2.42
CA THR A 60 -11.76 -8.40 1.13
C THR A 60 -12.82 -7.72 0.29
N PHE A 61 -12.35 -6.83 -0.58
CA PHE A 61 -13.15 -6.24 -1.64
C PHE A 61 -12.29 -6.15 -2.89
N SER A 62 -12.83 -6.57 -4.02
CA SER A 62 -12.09 -6.58 -5.29
C SER A 62 -12.77 -5.71 -6.33
N ASN A 63 -11.95 -5.04 -7.14
CA ASN A 63 -12.44 -4.32 -8.32
C ASN A 63 -11.34 -4.37 -9.39
N THR A 64 -11.66 -3.86 -10.57
CA THR A 64 -10.70 -3.80 -11.68
C THR A 64 -9.90 -2.49 -11.55
N GLY A 65 -8.56 -2.61 -11.54
CA GLY A 65 -7.67 -1.45 -11.56
C GLY A 65 -7.56 -0.82 -12.94
N ASP A 66 -6.82 0.29 -13.05
CA ASP A 66 -6.71 1.01 -14.31
C ASP A 66 -5.91 0.26 -15.37
N THR A 67 -5.06 -0.69 -14.96
CA THR A 67 -4.32 -1.53 -15.91
C THR A 67 -5.15 -2.72 -16.40
N GLY A 68 -6.39 -2.86 -15.94
CA GLY A 68 -7.28 -3.95 -16.35
C GLY A 68 -7.21 -5.19 -15.45
N GLY A 69 -6.25 -5.24 -14.55
CA GLY A 69 -6.11 -6.37 -13.62
C GLY A 69 -7.01 -6.24 -12.41
N LYS A 70 -7.29 -7.36 -11.79
CA LYS A 70 -8.07 -7.40 -10.55
C LYS A 70 -7.22 -6.88 -9.39
N VAL A 71 -7.81 -6.01 -8.60
CA VAL A 71 -7.19 -5.46 -7.38
C VAL A 71 -8.04 -5.87 -6.20
N THR A 72 -7.44 -6.49 -5.19
CA THR A 72 -8.14 -6.95 -3.99
C THR A 72 -7.59 -6.22 -2.78
N ARG A 73 -8.49 -5.57 -2.04
CA ARG A 73 -8.16 -4.87 -0.82
C ARG A 73 -8.51 -5.71 0.38
N HIS A 74 -7.57 -5.80 1.32
CA HIS A 74 -7.70 -6.62 2.52
C HIS A 74 -7.75 -5.69 3.73
N PHE A 75 -8.79 -5.87 4.55
CA PHE A 75 -9.03 -4.97 5.69
C PHE A 75 -9.69 -5.78 6.81
N CYS A 76 -9.70 -5.22 8.01
CA CYS A 76 -10.35 -5.88 9.13
C CYS A 76 -11.87 -5.73 9.01
N GLY A 77 -12.58 -6.84 9.01
CA GLY A 77 -14.05 -6.81 8.94
C GLY A 77 -14.70 -6.27 10.21
N THR A 78 -13.96 -6.20 11.31
CA THR A 78 -14.50 -5.70 12.58
C THR A 78 -14.32 -4.20 12.73
N CYS A 79 -13.10 -3.67 12.47
CA CYS A 79 -12.83 -2.25 12.68
C CYS A 79 -12.67 -1.46 11.39
N GLY A 80 -12.61 -2.13 10.24
CA GLY A 80 -12.42 -1.46 8.96
C GLY A 80 -10.98 -1.02 8.69
N GLY A 81 -10.05 -1.30 9.57
CA GLY A 81 -8.65 -0.91 9.39
C GLY A 81 -8.05 -1.58 8.17
N ARG A 82 -7.47 -0.78 7.28
CA ARG A 82 -6.92 -1.28 6.03
C ARG A 82 -5.55 -1.84 6.24
N LEU A 83 -5.26 -2.97 5.57
CA LEU A 83 -4.03 -3.70 5.79
C LEU A 83 -3.15 -3.75 4.54
N TYR A 84 -3.62 -4.35 3.45
CA TYR A 84 -2.82 -4.44 2.25
C TYR A 84 -3.70 -4.67 1.02
N THR A 85 -3.07 -4.51 -0.14
CA THR A 85 -3.71 -4.70 -1.43
C THR A 85 -2.90 -5.73 -2.20
N SER A 86 -3.58 -6.65 -2.86
CA SER A 86 -2.98 -7.60 -3.77
C SER A 86 -3.64 -7.47 -5.13
N GLY A 87 -3.05 -8.09 -6.15
CA GLY A 87 -3.63 -8.00 -7.47
C GLY A 87 -3.03 -9.01 -8.43
N ASP A 88 -3.59 -9.03 -9.64
CA ASP A 88 -3.12 -9.92 -10.69
C ASP A 88 -1.76 -9.51 -11.21
N ALA A 89 -1.51 -8.22 -11.29
CA ALA A 89 -0.25 -7.67 -11.74
C ALA A 89 0.23 -6.67 -10.70
N PRO A 90 1.45 -6.81 -10.25
CA PRO A 90 2.51 -7.72 -10.72
C PRO A 90 2.55 -9.09 -10.04
N GLY A 91 1.43 -9.64 -9.72
CA GLY A 91 1.31 -11.03 -9.29
C GLY A 91 1.75 -11.30 -7.86
N ASP A 92 3.03 -11.48 -7.66
CA ASP A 92 3.56 -11.87 -6.36
C ASP A 92 3.83 -10.72 -5.42
N HIS A 93 3.65 -9.49 -5.87
CA HIS A 93 3.86 -8.31 -5.03
C HIS A 93 2.55 -7.87 -4.38
N ILE A 94 2.65 -7.42 -3.15
CA ILE A 94 1.51 -6.83 -2.44
C ILE A 94 1.94 -5.49 -1.87
N MET A 95 0.96 -4.64 -1.59
CA MET A 95 1.20 -3.29 -1.08
C MET A 95 0.56 -3.15 0.29
N VAL A 96 1.39 -3.04 1.33
CA VAL A 96 0.94 -2.90 2.71
C VAL A 96 0.72 -1.42 3.01
N GLN A 97 -0.36 -1.11 3.72
CA GLN A 97 -0.65 0.26 4.12
C GLN A 97 0.35 0.70 5.18
N ALA A 98 1.16 1.70 4.88
CA ALA A 98 2.24 2.11 5.79
C ALA A 98 1.69 2.58 7.14
N GLY A 99 0.53 3.22 7.12
CA GLY A 99 -0.09 3.69 8.36
C GLY A 99 -0.57 2.58 9.28
N SER A 100 -0.66 1.34 8.80
CA SER A 100 -1.03 0.21 9.66
C SER A 100 0.15 -0.37 10.44
N LEU A 101 1.37 0.09 10.18
CA LEU A 101 2.53 -0.29 11.01
C LEU A 101 2.34 0.25 12.42
N ASP A 102 2.85 -0.48 13.41
CA ASP A 102 2.87 0.01 14.78
C ASP A 102 3.73 1.27 14.89
N ASP A 103 4.82 1.33 14.13
CA ASP A 103 5.67 2.52 14.03
C ASP A 103 5.85 2.88 12.55
N PRO A 104 4.95 3.69 11.98
CA PRO A 104 5.07 4.09 10.57
C PRO A 104 6.32 4.89 10.26
N GLY A 105 6.99 5.44 11.26
CA GLY A 105 8.22 6.19 11.06
C GLY A 105 9.41 5.34 10.63
N GLN A 106 9.27 4.01 10.63
CA GLN A 106 10.32 3.12 10.19
C GLN A 106 10.50 3.11 8.67
N VAL A 107 9.54 3.66 7.92
CA VAL A 107 9.63 3.72 6.46
C VAL A 107 9.46 5.17 6.01
N SER A 108 9.92 5.46 4.79
CA SER A 108 9.77 6.78 4.18
C SER A 108 9.38 6.62 2.72
N PRO A 109 8.42 7.41 2.22
CA PRO A 109 8.08 7.37 0.80
C PRO A 109 9.27 7.77 -0.06
N GLU A 110 9.40 7.10 -1.19
CA GLU A 110 10.48 7.36 -2.16
C GLU A 110 9.98 8.12 -3.37
N ASN A 111 8.68 8.09 -3.63
CA ASN A 111 8.09 8.76 -4.78
C ASN A 111 6.58 8.91 -4.58
N CYS A 112 5.97 9.66 -5.51
CA CYS A 112 4.52 9.80 -5.59
C CYS A 112 4.08 9.33 -6.96
N ILE A 113 3.06 8.48 -7.00
CA ILE A 113 2.56 7.89 -8.24
C ILE A 113 1.10 8.28 -8.45
N TYR A 114 0.64 8.18 -9.71
CA TYR A 114 -0.69 8.58 -10.11
C TYR A 114 -1.00 10.03 -9.75
N VAL A 115 0.03 10.91 -9.82
CA VAL A 115 -0.16 12.32 -9.45
C VAL A 115 -1.08 13.06 -10.42
N LYS A 116 -1.38 12.47 -11.59
CA LYS A 116 -2.37 13.03 -12.51
C LYS A 116 -3.74 13.19 -11.84
N ASP A 117 -4.02 12.40 -10.82
CA ASP A 117 -5.29 12.42 -10.10
C ASP A 117 -5.23 13.19 -8.78
N ARG A 118 -4.07 13.74 -8.42
CA ARG A 118 -3.92 14.42 -7.12
C ARG A 118 -4.88 15.59 -6.99
N VAL A 119 -5.31 15.83 -5.76
CA VAL A 119 -6.17 16.97 -5.45
C VAL A 119 -5.33 18.10 -4.87
N ALA A 120 -5.77 19.34 -5.09
CA ALA A 120 -4.97 20.51 -4.77
C ALA A 120 -4.70 20.65 -3.26
N TRP A 121 -5.62 20.19 -2.41
CA TRP A 121 -5.42 20.30 -0.96
C TRP A 121 -4.52 19.23 -0.37
N ASP A 122 -4.11 18.23 -1.16
CA ASP A 122 -3.24 17.15 -0.68
C ASP A 122 -1.79 17.56 -0.89
N MET A 123 -1.10 17.84 0.21
CA MET A 123 0.27 18.33 0.17
C MET A 123 1.24 17.16 0.09
N LEU A 124 1.90 17.05 -1.05
CA LEU A 124 2.91 16.03 -1.29
C LEU A 124 4.31 16.65 -1.16
N ASP A 125 5.28 15.83 -0.83
CA ASP A 125 6.68 16.27 -0.78
C ASP A 125 7.18 16.50 -2.21
N GLU A 126 7.35 17.74 -2.60
CA GLU A 126 7.76 18.11 -3.95
C GLU A 126 9.21 17.74 -4.25
N SER A 127 10.00 17.39 -3.22
CA SER A 127 11.37 16.94 -3.43
C SER A 127 11.45 15.50 -3.91
N LEU A 128 10.37 14.74 -3.79
CA LEU A 128 10.33 13.36 -4.26
C LEU A 128 9.99 13.31 -5.75
N PRO A 129 10.45 12.29 -6.48
CA PRO A 129 10.00 12.10 -7.87
C PRO A 129 8.48 11.90 -7.92
N HIS A 130 7.85 12.53 -8.90
CA HIS A 130 6.41 12.41 -9.15
C HIS A 130 6.20 11.78 -10.51
N PHE A 131 5.28 10.82 -10.58
CA PHE A 131 4.93 10.13 -11.82
C PHE A 131 3.43 10.26 -12.08
N PRO A 132 3.03 10.61 -13.33
CA PRO A 132 1.59 10.74 -13.63
C PRO A 132 0.81 9.45 -13.39
N GLY A 133 1.41 8.31 -13.69
CA GLY A 133 0.86 6.98 -13.42
C GLY A 133 1.87 6.13 -12.70
N LEU A 134 2.06 4.90 -13.15
CA LEU A 134 3.10 4.04 -12.60
C LEU A 134 4.47 4.49 -13.11
N PRO A 135 5.53 4.36 -12.30
CA PRO A 135 6.87 4.66 -12.77
C PRO A 135 7.36 3.56 -13.72
N PRO A 136 8.30 3.89 -14.63
CA PRO A 136 8.88 2.88 -15.49
C PRO A 136 9.90 2.04 -14.72
N ARG A 137 9.40 1.00 -14.04
CA ARG A 137 10.24 0.14 -13.18
C ARG A 137 10.08 -1.30 -13.60
N PRO A 138 10.95 -1.78 -14.48
CA PRO A 138 10.85 -3.15 -14.95
C PRO A 138 10.89 -4.16 -13.81
N GLY A 139 10.00 -5.13 -13.88
CA GLY A 139 10.00 -6.25 -12.96
C GLY A 139 9.38 -5.99 -11.60
N ILE A 140 8.92 -4.77 -11.33
CA ILE A 140 8.32 -4.46 -10.03
C ILE A 140 6.87 -4.01 -10.18
N LEU A 141 6.62 -3.00 -10.99
CA LEU A 141 5.27 -2.42 -11.12
C LEU A 141 4.68 -2.59 -12.52
N ASP A 142 5.38 -3.24 -13.37
CA ASP A 142 4.92 -3.47 -14.73
C ASP A 142 4.00 -4.68 -14.82
#